data_aeff342bacbc5498525e0cfa4f3013a4
#
_entry.id   aeff342bacbc5498525e0cfa4f3013a4
#
_cell.length_a   1.000
_cell.length_b   1.000
_cell.length_c   1.000
_cell.angle_alpha   90.00
_cell.angle_beta   90.00
_cell.angle_gamma   90.00
#
_symmetry.space_group_name_H-M   'P 1'
#
loop_
_entity.id
_entity.type
_entity.pdbx_description
1 polymer ?
#
loop_
_entity_poly.entity_id
_entity_poly.type
_entity_poly.pdbx_seq_one_letter_code
_entity_poly.pdbx_strand_id
1 'polypeptide(L)'
;MNFLALIESKREGRTLAPKQIQEIIREFTIGKIPDYQMAAMLMAIYFRGLTTAETTALTLAMRDSGDVLKFPRDKRPLVDKHSTGGIGDKVSLPLAPLLACLGFRVPMISGRGLGITGGTLDKLDSIPGFKTLLPTGKIIAQVQKTGCVICGQTDCMAPADRKIYALRDVSGTVPSIPLITASILSKKLAESLDALVLDVKFGCAAFMQTKEDARKLAKAMVALGNECGVNTHAILTDMNTPLGRAAGNWLEVKESVACLEPISCSRRRESAHSFPKSRQRGPTSAATEINDLSLLVLDCAAHLLIQTRKAGSLVAARKRAEDCLNSGAPRRKWDEMLVAQGADLGAFNKKLALDTTAPVVLEIKADCSGYVSKCDARLVGEVIRDLGGGRLTKESVINYDVGVDQLAKPGERVEKSEMLCRVHATDSAQAKGAIARLKTAFEISSQSPKLEPLIHANLR
;
A
#
# COMPACT_ATOMS: atom_id res chain seq x y z
N MET A 1 18.90 -12.16 -32.03
CA MET A 1 17.71 -11.27 -32.26
C MET A 1 18.15 -9.89 -32.76
N ASN A 2 17.53 -9.33 -33.80
CA ASN A 2 17.77 -7.92 -34.18
C ASN A 2 16.83 -7.02 -33.31
N PHE A 3 17.32 -6.58 -32.17
CA PHE A 3 16.50 -5.83 -31.22
C PHE A 3 16.12 -4.43 -31.73
N LEU A 4 16.98 -3.78 -32.53
CA LEU A 4 16.67 -2.49 -33.14
C LEU A 4 15.42 -2.58 -34.03
N ALA A 5 15.32 -3.61 -34.86
CA ALA A 5 14.15 -3.84 -35.71
C ALA A 5 12.85 -4.06 -34.91
N LEU A 6 12.94 -4.62 -33.68
CA LEU A 6 11.77 -4.77 -32.79
C LEU A 6 11.36 -3.43 -32.16
N ILE A 7 12.34 -2.56 -31.81
CA ILE A 7 12.06 -1.20 -31.34
C ILE A 7 11.34 -0.41 -32.46
N GLU A 8 11.86 -0.46 -33.68
CA GLU A 8 11.26 0.20 -34.86
C GLU A 8 9.85 -0.32 -35.13
N SER A 9 9.66 -1.66 -35.09
CA SER A 9 8.36 -2.30 -35.26
C SER A 9 7.34 -1.78 -34.22
N LYS A 10 7.75 -1.71 -32.94
CA LYS A 10 6.87 -1.21 -31.88
C LYS A 10 6.61 0.28 -31.99
N ARG A 11 7.65 1.09 -32.31
CA ARG A 11 7.51 2.53 -32.55
C ARG A 11 6.46 2.84 -33.63
N GLU A 12 6.38 2.01 -34.66
CA GLU A 12 5.43 2.14 -35.77
C GLU A 12 4.05 1.53 -35.46
N GLY A 13 3.83 1.03 -34.23
CA GLY A 13 2.54 0.51 -33.76
C GLY A 13 2.28 -0.95 -34.13
N ARG A 14 3.27 -1.67 -34.64
CA ARG A 14 3.12 -3.10 -34.95
C ARG A 14 3.13 -3.94 -33.68
N THR A 15 2.38 -5.03 -33.69
CA THR A 15 2.32 -5.99 -32.59
C THR A 15 3.54 -6.89 -32.59
N LEU A 16 4.11 -7.14 -31.41
CA LEU A 16 5.21 -8.08 -31.20
C LEU A 16 4.65 -9.48 -30.89
N ALA A 17 5.23 -10.50 -31.48
CA ALA A 17 4.85 -11.88 -31.15
C ALA A 17 5.26 -12.23 -29.71
N PRO A 18 4.48 -13.08 -29.00
CA PRO A 18 4.81 -13.51 -27.63
C PRO A 18 6.24 -14.04 -27.46
N LYS A 19 6.74 -14.82 -28.42
CA LYS A 19 8.13 -15.34 -28.42
C LYS A 19 9.16 -14.22 -28.49
N GLN A 20 8.91 -13.15 -29.26
CA GLN A 20 9.81 -12.00 -29.34
C GLN A 20 9.89 -11.28 -27.98
N ILE A 21 8.74 -11.10 -27.31
CA ILE A 21 8.70 -10.48 -25.97
C ILE A 21 9.45 -11.33 -24.95
N GLN A 22 9.26 -12.65 -24.96
CA GLN A 22 10.00 -13.58 -24.09
C GLN A 22 11.50 -13.47 -24.31
N GLU A 23 11.94 -13.40 -25.57
CA GLU A 23 13.34 -13.28 -25.92
C GLU A 23 13.93 -11.92 -25.48
N ILE A 24 13.19 -10.82 -25.69
CA ILE A 24 13.58 -9.48 -25.21
C ILE A 24 13.83 -9.50 -23.69
N ILE A 25 12.88 -10.04 -22.94
CA ILE A 25 12.98 -10.07 -21.47
C ILE A 25 14.16 -10.95 -21.03
N ARG A 26 14.34 -12.12 -21.64
CA ARG A 26 15.47 -12.99 -21.35
C ARG A 26 16.81 -12.30 -21.63
N GLU A 27 17.00 -11.75 -22.82
CA GLU A 27 18.25 -11.11 -23.24
C GLU A 27 18.56 -9.84 -22.41
N PHE A 28 17.53 -9.07 -22.05
CA PHE A 28 17.68 -7.92 -21.17
C PHE A 28 18.07 -8.34 -19.74
N THR A 29 17.46 -9.41 -19.23
CA THR A 29 17.74 -9.90 -17.87
C THR A 29 19.19 -10.30 -17.69
N ILE A 30 19.77 -10.98 -18.71
CA ILE A 30 21.17 -11.41 -18.71
C ILE A 30 22.17 -10.34 -19.20
N GLY A 31 21.69 -9.11 -19.47
CA GLY A 31 22.55 -7.96 -19.81
C GLY A 31 23.02 -7.89 -21.26
N LYS A 32 22.44 -8.68 -22.20
CA LYS A 32 22.78 -8.60 -23.62
C LYS A 32 22.12 -7.43 -24.35
N ILE A 33 20.98 -6.94 -23.84
CA ILE A 33 20.34 -5.73 -24.33
C ILE A 33 20.76 -4.58 -23.39
N PRO A 34 21.39 -3.52 -23.93
CA PRO A 34 21.80 -2.40 -23.11
C PRO A 34 20.61 -1.52 -22.68
N ASP A 35 20.74 -0.82 -21.54
CA ASP A 35 19.69 -0.04 -20.91
C ASP A 35 19.10 1.05 -21.83
N TYR A 36 19.93 1.71 -22.66
CA TYR A 36 19.44 2.73 -23.59
C TYR A 36 18.51 2.18 -24.66
N GLN A 37 18.75 0.95 -25.14
CA GLN A 37 17.86 0.28 -26.10
C GLN A 37 16.57 -0.17 -25.44
N MET A 38 16.66 -0.71 -24.21
CA MET A 38 15.45 -1.08 -23.47
C MET A 38 14.62 0.17 -23.10
N ALA A 39 15.26 1.30 -22.76
CA ALA A 39 14.56 2.56 -22.52
C ALA A 39 13.81 3.05 -23.77
N ALA A 40 14.41 2.90 -24.96
CA ALA A 40 13.74 3.22 -26.23
C ALA A 40 12.52 2.31 -26.47
N MET A 41 12.65 0.99 -26.21
CA MET A 41 11.53 0.05 -26.29
C MET A 41 10.40 0.41 -25.30
N LEU A 42 10.73 0.74 -24.06
CA LEU A 42 9.75 1.14 -23.03
C LEU A 42 9.02 2.44 -23.44
N MET A 43 9.71 3.38 -24.05
CA MET A 43 9.10 4.61 -24.56
C MET A 43 8.21 4.33 -25.77
N ALA A 44 8.60 3.43 -26.67
CA ALA A 44 7.74 2.98 -27.78
C ALA A 44 6.46 2.30 -27.26
N ILE A 45 6.58 1.46 -26.23
CA ILE A 45 5.44 0.84 -25.54
C ILE A 45 4.57 1.91 -24.86
N TYR A 46 5.16 2.90 -24.21
CA TYR A 46 4.43 3.98 -23.54
C TYR A 46 3.48 4.69 -24.49
N PHE A 47 3.95 5.05 -25.69
CA PHE A 47 3.16 5.76 -26.69
C PHE A 47 2.20 4.86 -27.49
N ARG A 48 2.58 3.62 -27.77
CA ARG A 48 1.80 2.73 -28.64
C ARG A 48 0.95 1.71 -27.87
N GLY A 49 1.18 1.56 -26.56
CA GLY A 49 0.55 0.53 -25.75
C GLY A 49 1.03 -0.88 -26.07
N LEU A 50 0.41 -1.85 -25.43
CA LEU A 50 0.50 -3.27 -25.71
C LEU A 50 -0.90 -3.84 -25.86
N THR A 51 -1.08 -4.81 -26.75
CA THR A 51 -2.27 -5.65 -26.78
C THR A 51 -2.35 -6.52 -25.52
N THR A 52 -3.51 -7.12 -25.26
CA THR A 52 -3.66 -8.07 -24.14
C THR A 52 -2.66 -9.21 -24.25
N ALA A 53 -2.50 -9.82 -25.45
CA ALA A 53 -1.56 -10.90 -25.67
C ALA A 53 -0.08 -10.49 -25.43
N GLU A 54 0.30 -9.27 -25.85
CA GLU A 54 1.63 -8.74 -25.57
C GLU A 54 1.82 -8.50 -24.06
N THR A 55 0.81 -7.97 -23.36
CA THR A 55 0.86 -7.72 -21.92
C THR A 55 0.97 -9.03 -21.14
N THR A 56 0.20 -10.05 -21.53
CA THR A 56 0.29 -11.40 -20.95
C THR A 56 1.68 -12.00 -21.17
N ALA A 57 2.21 -11.93 -22.39
CA ALA A 57 3.55 -12.44 -22.70
C ALA A 57 4.65 -11.73 -21.89
N LEU A 58 4.57 -10.40 -21.76
CA LEU A 58 5.48 -9.61 -20.94
C LEU A 58 5.41 -10.00 -19.47
N THR A 59 4.20 -10.12 -18.92
CA THR A 59 3.96 -10.48 -17.52
C THR A 59 4.55 -11.86 -17.19
N LEU A 60 4.25 -12.86 -18.01
CA LEU A 60 4.75 -14.22 -17.82
C LEU A 60 6.27 -14.29 -17.99
N ALA A 61 6.83 -13.62 -19.02
CA ALA A 61 8.28 -13.57 -19.20
C ALA A 61 9.00 -12.93 -18.01
N MET A 62 8.44 -11.86 -17.43
CA MET A 62 8.99 -11.23 -16.23
C MET A 62 8.86 -12.13 -14.99
N ARG A 63 7.72 -12.82 -14.80
CA ARG A 63 7.56 -13.82 -13.75
C ARG A 63 8.61 -14.93 -13.86
N ASP A 64 8.72 -15.50 -15.05
CA ASP A 64 9.56 -16.67 -15.33
C ASP A 64 11.06 -16.33 -15.47
N SER A 65 11.42 -15.05 -15.37
CA SER A 65 12.82 -14.62 -15.32
C SER A 65 13.53 -15.01 -14.02
N GLY A 66 12.80 -15.48 -13.01
CA GLY A 66 13.33 -15.86 -11.71
C GLY A 66 12.49 -16.91 -10.97
N ASP A 67 12.63 -16.93 -9.66
CA ASP A 67 11.97 -17.92 -8.81
C ASP A 67 10.47 -17.66 -8.68
N VAL A 68 9.70 -18.76 -8.70
CA VAL A 68 8.29 -18.82 -8.33
C VAL A 68 8.18 -19.57 -7.01
N LEU A 69 7.48 -19.00 -6.02
CA LEU A 69 7.30 -19.63 -4.72
C LEU A 69 6.47 -20.91 -4.86
N LYS A 70 7.01 -22.03 -4.43
CA LYS A 70 6.32 -23.32 -4.44
C LYS A 70 5.99 -23.75 -3.02
N PHE A 71 4.71 -23.64 -2.65
CA PHE A 71 4.26 -24.02 -1.32
C PHE A 71 3.83 -25.49 -1.28
N PRO A 72 4.09 -26.21 -0.18
CA PRO A 72 3.49 -27.53 0.05
C PRO A 72 1.97 -27.45 0.00
N ARG A 73 1.33 -28.58 -0.39
CA ARG A 73 -0.14 -28.70 -0.39
C ARG A 73 -0.68 -28.46 1.01
N ASP A 74 -1.71 -27.61 1.11
CA ASP A 74 -2.40 -27.27 2.36
C ASP A 74 -3.86 -26.94 2.02
N LYS A 75 -4.77 -27.15 2.98
CA LYS A 75 -6.19 -26.79 2.82
C LYS A 75 -6.44 -25.28 2.90
N ARG A 76 -5.47 -24.52 3.40
CA ARG A 76 -5.54 -23.06 3.51
C ARG A 76 -5.15 -22.42 2.16
N PRO A 77 -6.05 -21.65 1.53
CA PRO A 77 -5.72 -20.95 0.29
C PRO A 77 -4.56 -19.95 0.47
N LEU A 78 -3.78 -19.77 -0.60
CA LEU A 78 -2.76 -18.72 -0.73
C LEU A 78 -3.43 -17.46 -1.24
N VAL A 79 -3.37 -16.38 -0.48
CA VAL A 79 -4.02 -15.12 -0.85
C VAL A 79 -3.13 -13.92 -0.58
N ASP A 80 -3.34 -12.86 -1.36
CA ASP A 80 -2.67 -11.59 -1.13
C ASP A 80 -3.53 -10.40 -1.54
N LYS A 81 -3.09 -9.23 -1.14
CA LYS A 81 -3.62 -7.91 -1.56
C LYS A 81 -2.48 -7.07 -2.10
N HIS A 82 -2.72 -6.41 -3.23
CA HIS A 82 -1.78 -5.43 -3.77
C HIS A 82 -2.46 -4.07 -3.93
N SER A 83 -1.75 -3.00 -3.52
CA SER A 83 -2.19 -1.62 -3.73
C SER A 83 -1.35 -0.95 -4.80
N THR A 84 -1.97 -0.06 -5.57
CA THR A 84 -1.22 0.82 -6.49
C THR A 84 -0.46 1.93 -5.75
N GLY A 85 -0.58 2.01 -4.41
CA GLY A 85 0.11 2.96 -3.56
C GLY A 85 -0.68 4.24 -3.31
N GLY A 86 -0.39 4.89 -2.20
CA GLY A 86 -1.03 6.13 -1.76
C GLY A 86 -0.45 6.65 -0.45
N ILE A 87 -0.97 7.79 0.02
CA ILE A 87 -0.53 8.40 1.27
C ILE A 87 -1.28 7.80 2.44
N GLY A 88 -0.53 7.34 3.45
CA GLY A 88 -1.10 6.65 4.60
C GLY A 88 -1.59 5.23 4.29
N ASP A 89 -1.26 4.66 3.13
CA ASP A 89 -1.67 3.30 2.77
C ASP A 89 -0.85 2.25 3.53
N LYS A 90 -1.38 1.88 4.68
CA LYS A 90 -0.85 0.87 5.59
C LYS A 90 -1.69 -0.40 5.66
N VAL A 91 -2.69 -0.56 4.79
CA VAL A 91 -3.66 -1.68 4.81
C VAL A 91 -2.99 -3.05 4.91
N SER A 92 -1.86 -3.24 4.24
CA SER A 92 -1.10 -4.50 4.23
C SER A 92 -0.68 -4.96 5.63
N LEU A 93 -0.35 -4.02 6.53
CA LEU A 93 0.16 -4.33 7.87
C LEU A 93 -0.91 -5.01 8.74
N PRO A 94 -2.09 -4.46 8.95
CA PRO A 94 -3.14 -5.13 9.72
C PRO A 94 -3.83 -6.26 8.94
N LEU A 95 -3.84 -6.20 7.60
CA LEU A 95 -4.53 -7.20 6.78
C LEU A 95 -3.84 -8.56 6.80
N ALA A 96 -2.51 -8.63 6.69
CA ALA A 96 -1.81 -9.91 6.64
C ALA A 96 -2.05 -10.80 7.86
N PRO A 97 -1.92 -10.33 9.13
CA PRO A 97 -2.23 -11.11 10.30
C PRO A 97 -3.73 -11.43 10.43
N LEU A 98 -4.63 -10.53 10.00
CA LEU A 98 -6.06 -10.79 9.96
C LEU A 98 -6.39 -11.95 9.02
N LEU A 99 -5.85 -11.97 7.81
CA LEU A 99 -6.04 -13.04 6.84
C LEU A 99 -5.50 -14.39 7.35
N ALA A 100 -4.33 -14.37 8.00
CA ALA A 100 -3.79 -15.59 8.62
C ALA A 100 -4.74 -16.17 9.68
N CYS A 101 -5.35 -15.32 10.53
CA CYS A 101 -6.36 -15.73 11.51
C CYS A 101 -7.67 -16.20 10.87
N LEU A 102 -8.01 -15.72 9.67
CA LEU A 102 -9.16 -16.19 8.88
C LEU A 102 -8.89 -17.52 8.16
N GLY A 103 -7.72 -18.12 8.37
CA GLY A 103 -7.34 -19.42 7.83
C GLY A 103 -6.81 -19.35 6.40
N PHE A 104 -6.05 -18.32 6.08
CA PHE A 104 -5.31 -18.18 4.84
C PHE A 104 -3.81 -18.38 5.04
N ARG A 105 -3.08 -18.54 3.93
CA ARG A 105 -1.63 -18.41 3.82
C ARG A 105 -1.33 -17.15 3.01
N VAL A 106 -0.53 -16.24 3.58
CA VAL A 106 -0.34 -14.89 3.04
C VAL A 106 1.14 -14.63 2.76
N PRO A 107 1.64 -14.92 1.55
CA PRO A 107 3.01 -14.64 1.15
C PRO A 107 3.14 -13.22 0.58
N MET A 108 2.86 -12.20 1.38
CA MET A 108 2.73 -10.81 0.94
C MET A 108 4.08 -10.20 0.53
N ILE A 109 4.37 -10.21 -0.77
CA ILE A 109 5.53 -9.52 -1.34
C ILE A 109 5.16 -8.06 -1.60
N SER A 110 5.87 -7.16 -0.95
CA SER A 110 5.61 -5.73 -0.95
C SER A 110 6.80 -4.92 -1.48
N GLY A 111 6.56 -3.65 -1.80
CA GLY A 111 7.56 -2.73 -2.32
C GLY A 111 8.01 -1.67 -1.31
N ARG A 112 9.09 -0.98 -1.68
CA ARG A 112 9.52 0.27 -1.06
C ARG A 112 8.73 1.44 -1.63
N GLY A 113 8.72 2.56 -0.91
CA GLY A 113 8.10 3.80 -1.36
C GLY A 113 8.79 4.38 -2.57
N LEU A 114 8.00 5.04 -3.40
CA LEU A 114 8.45 5.75 -4.59
C LEU A 114 7.77 7.11 -4.69
N GLY A 115 8.54 8.13 -5.05
CA GLY A 115 8.03 9.49 -5.14
C GLY A 115 7.50 9.98 -3.79
N ILE A 116 6.22 10.38 -3.76
CA ILE A 116 5.56 10.89 -2.55
C ILE A 116 4.94 9.79 -1.68
N THR A 117 4.85 8.54 -2.17
CA THR A 117 4.19 7.45 -1.46
C THR A 117 5.15 6.71 -0.53
N GLY A 118 4.74 6.43 0.70
CA GLY A 118 5.47 5.55 1.62
C GLY A 118 5.30 4.08 1.24
N GLY A 119 6.42 3.31 1.23
CA GLY A 119 6.37 1.88 0.96
C GLY A 119 6.04 1.03 2.19
N THR A 120 5.40 -0.10 1.97
CA THR A 120 5.13 -1.06 3.05
C THR A 120 6.42 -1.51 3.75
N LEU A 121 7.49 -1.75 2.97
CA LEU A 121 8.77 -2.18 3.54
C LEU A 121 9.44 -1.07 4.36
N ASP A 122 9.33 0.20 3.92
CA ASP A 122 9.91 1.33 4.65
C ASP A 122 9.24 1.52 6.02
N LYS A 123 7.93 1.25 6.11
CA LYS A 123 7.20 1.22 7.38
C LYS A 123 7.72 0.11 8.28
N LEU A 124 7.89 -1.10 7.75
CA LEU A 124 8.38 -2.25 8.50
C LEU A 124 9.86 -2.11 8.93
N ASP A 125 10.69 -1.45 8.11
CA ASP A 125 12.09 -1.13 8.47
C ASP A 125 12.18 -0.18 9.69
N SER A 126 11.12 0.54 10.04
CA SER A 126 11.04 1.37 11.25
C SER A 126 10.90 0.56 12.55
N ILE A 127 10.62 -0.75 12.45
CA ILE A 127 10.46 -1.67 13.57
C ILE A 127 11.84 -2.22 13.97
N PRO A 128 12.26 -2.09 15.22
CA PRO A 128 13.56 -2.57 15.66
C PRO A 128 13.81 -4.04 15.35
N GLY A 129 14.90 -4.33 14.64
CA GLY A 129 15.34 -5.68 14.31
C GLY A 129 14.57 -6.41 13.21
N PHE A 130 13.45 -5.86 12.72
CA PHE A 130 12.63 -6.51 11.69
C PHE A 130 13.39 -6.63 10.36
N LYS A 131 13.27 -7.79 9.72
CA LYS A 131 13.93 -8.10 8.45
C LYS A 131 12.93 -8.14 7.32
N THR A 132 12.99 -7.15 6.43
CA THR A 132 12.14 -7.05 5.25
C THR A 132 12.63 -7.89 4.07
N LEU A 133 13.89 -8.33 4.08
CA LEU A 133 14.46 -9.21 3.04
C LEU A 133 14.69 -10.61 3.62
N LEU A 134 14.06 -11.60 3.01
CA LEU A 134 14.13 -12.99 3.43
C LEU A 134 14.47 -13.89 2.24
N PRO A 135 15.30 -14.94 2.42
CA PRO A 135 15.47 -15.98 1.41
C PRO A 135 14.16 -16.73 1.15
N THR A 136 13.96 -17.19 -0.09
CA THR A 136 12.76 -17.93 -0.55
C THR A 136 12.34 -19.07 0.40
N GLY A 137 13.31 -19.88 0.87
CA GLY A 137 13.03 -20.98 1.81
C GLY A 137 12.48 -20.50 3.16
N LYS A 138 12.93 -19.34 3.67
CA LYS A 138 12.40 -18.75 4.91
C LYS A 138 11.00 -18.20 4.72
N ILE A 139 10.71 -17.58 3.55
CA ILE A 139 9.37 -17.10 3.21
C ILE A 139 8.38 -18.27 3.25
N ILE A 140 8.70 -19.38 2.56
CA ILE A 140 7.86 -20.58 2.52
C ILE A 140 7.65 -21.16 3.93
N ALA A 141 8.72 -21.35 4.68
CA ALA A 141 8.65 -21.91 6.04
C ALA A 141 7.81 -21.04 6.98
N GLN A 142 7.98 -19.73 6.95
CA GLN A 142 7.21 -18.82 7.78
C GLN A 142 5.72 -18.82 7.42
N VAL A 143 5.37 -18.75 6.13
CA VAL A 143 3.96 -18.83 5.69
C VAL A 143 3.31 -20.14 6.13
N GLN A 144 4.04 -21.25 6.08
CA GLN A 144 3.53 -22.53 6.57
C GLN A 144 3.28 -22.52 8.08
N LYS A 145 4.21 -22.00 8.86
CA LYS A 145 4.19 -22.01 10.32
C LYS A 145 3.29 -20.92 10.91
N THR A 146 3.49 -19.67 10.51
CA THR A 146 2.84 -18.49 11.10
C THR A 146 1.56 -18.10 10.36
N GLY A 147 1.43 -18.49 9.09
CA GLY A 147 0.30 -18.16 8.21
C GLY A 147 0.52 -16.91 7.39
N CYS A 148 1.44 -16.02 7.76
CA CYS A 148 1.73 -14.80 7.00
C CYS A 148 3.19 -14.38 7.07
N VAL A 149 3.61 -13.64 6.05
CA VAL A 149 4.87 -12.90 5.94
C VAL A 149 4.62 -11.60 5.17
N ILE A 150 5.31 -10.53 5.52
CA ILE A 150 5.38 -9.32 4.70
C ILE A 150 6.87 -9.05 4.44
N CYS A 151 7.30 -9.21 3.21
CA CYS A 151 8.70 -9.02 2.84
C CYS A 151 8.85 -8.43 1.44
N GLY A 152 10.08 -8.04 1.12
CA GLY A 152 10.44 -7.55 -0.20
C GLY A 152 10.64 -8.66 -1.21
N GLN A 153 10.62 -8.28 -2.47
CA GLN A 153 11.03 -9.12 -3.58
C GLN A 153 12.48 -9.58 -3.36
N THR A 154 12.72 -10.89 -3.47
CA THR A 154 14.10 -11.42 -3.41
C THR A 154 14.86 -11.07 -4.69
N ASP A 155 16.19 -11.19 -4.66
CA ASP A 155 17.02 -10.96 -5.85
C ASP A 155 16.70 -11.94 -6.98
N CYS A 156 16.21 -13.12 -6.62
CA CYS A 156 15.86 -14.19 -7.56
C CYS A 156 14.39 -14.15 -8.03
N MET A 157 13.52 -13.35 -7.42
CA MET A 157 12.11 -13.28 -7.82
C MET A 157 11.89 -12.17 -8.85
N ALA A 158 11.38 -12.51 -10.04
CA ALA A 158 11.11 -11.59 -11.15
C ALA A 158 12.22 -10.53 -11.38
N PRO A 159 13.51 -10.93 -11.54
CA PRO A 159 14.62 -9.97 -11.67
C PRO A 159 14.50 -9.07 -12.89
N ALA A 160 13.81 -9.51 -13.95
CA ALA A 160 13.51 -8.69 -15.11
C ALA A 160 12.65 -7.47 -14.73
N ASP A 161 11.60 -7.66 -13.90
CA ASP A 161 10.76 -6.56 -13.45
C ASP A 161 11.58 -5.51 -12.67
N ARG A 162 12.46 -5.95 -11.78
CA ARG A 162 13.30 -5.03 -11.01
C ARG A 162 14.17 -4.15 -11.91
N LYS A 163 14.80 -4.73 -12.94
CA LYS A 163 15.62 -3.98 -13.91
C LYS A 163 14.77 -3.04 -14.76
N ILE A 164 13.65 -3.52 -15.28
CA ILE A 164 12.73 -2.74 -16.11
C ILE A 164 12.13 -1.59 -15.32
N TYR A 165 11.71 -1.84 -14.08
CA TYR A 165 11.11 -0.81 -13.23
C TYR A 165 12.12 0.32 -12.90
N ALA A 166 13.38 -0.04 -12.64
CA ALA A 166 14.44 0.93 -12.43
C ALA A 166 14.68 1.85 -13.66
N LEU A 167 14.55 1.31 -14.88
CA LEU A 167 14.60 2.13 -16.09
C LEU A 167 13.35 2.98 -16.27
N ARG A 168 12.18 2.45 -15.97
CA ARG A 168 10.92 3.20 -16.09
C ARG A 168 10.88 4.42 -15.18
N ASP A 169 11.44 4.31 -13.98
CA ASP A 169 11.52 5.39 -13.02
C ASP A 169 12.30 6.60 -13.55
N VAL A 170 13.44 6.35 -14.21
CA VAL A 170 14.31 7.41 -14.75
C VAL A 170 13.99 7.82 -16.18
N SER A 171 13.16 7.06 -16.90
CA SER A 171 12.75 7.36 -18.29
C SER A 171 11.34 7.93 -18.41
N GLY A 172 10.63 8.19 -17.30
CA GLY A 172 9.27 8.76 -17.31
C GLY A 172 8.20 7.83 -17.88
N THR A 173 8.43 6.51 -17.91
CA THR A 173 7.51 5.52 -18.50
C THR A 173 6.69 4.74 -17.45
N VAL A 174 6.70 5.19 -16.17
CA VAL A 174 5.93 4.56 -15.10
C VAL A 174 4.41 4.60 -15.37
N PRO A 175 3.77 5.72 -15.78
CA PRO A 175 2.31 5.78 -15.91
C PRO A 175 1.80 5.16 -17.23
N SER A 176 2.12 3.89 -17.46
CA SER A 176 1.64 3.09 -18.60
C SER A 176 0.84 1.90 -18.09
N ILE A 177 -0.46 1.81 -18.41
CA ILE A 177 -1.35 0.75 -17.93
C ILE A 177 -0.79 -0.66 -18.20
N PRO A 178 -0.36 -1.04 -19.43
CA PRO A 178 0.18 -2.37 -19.67
C PRO A 178 1.48 -2.63 -18.90
N LEU A 179 2.37 -1.63 -18.75
CA LEU A 179 3.60 -1.80 -17.99
C LEU A 179 3.37 -1.87 -16.49
N ILE A 180 2.39 -1.13 -15.93
CA ILE A 180 1.97 -1.25 -14.54
C ILE A 180 1.37 -2.63 -14.29
N THR A 181 0.46 -3.07 -15.16
CA THR A 181 -0.18 -4.39 -15.10
C THR A 181 0.85 -5.51 -15.08
N ALA A 182 1.79 -5.51 -16.04
CA ALA A 182 2.83 -6.51 -16.13
C ALA A 182 3.76 -6.51 -14.89
N SER A 183 4.17 -5.34 -14.43
CA SER A 183 5.04 -5.21 -13.25
C SER A 183 4.38 -5.74 -11.97
N ILE A 184 3.12 -5.40 -11.72
CA ILE A 184 2.40 -5.86 -10.52
C ILE A 184 2.15 -7.36 -10.60
N LEU A 185 1.56 -7.82 -11.72
CA LEU A 185 1.11 -9.21 -11.82
C LEU A 185 2.28 -10.20 -11.97
N SER A 186 3.41 -9.83 -12.57
CA SER A 186 4.58 -10.72 -12.59
C SER A 186 5.03 -11.17 -11.20
N LYS A 187 5.01 -10.25 -10.21
CA LYS A 187 5.32 -10.56 -8.82
C LYS A 187 4.20 -11.37 -8.15
N LYS A 188 2.94 -10.98 -8.35
CA LYS A 188 1.80 -11.65 -7.72
C LYS A 188 1.59 -13.08 -8.24
N LEU A 189 1.86 -13.31 -9.53
CA LEU A 189 1.88 -14.66 -10.10
C LEU A 189 3.06 -15.50 -9.60
N ALA A 190 4.19 -14.87 -9.26
CA ALA A 190 5.34 -15.57 -8.66
C ALA A 190 5.09 -16.01 -7.20
N GLU A 191 4.05 -15.51 -6.54
CA GLU A 191 3.62 -15.92 -5.20
C GLU A 191 2.75 -17.18 -5.18
N SER A 192 2.33 -17.71 -6.35
CA SER A 192 1.45 -18.89 -6.50
C SER A 192 0.11 -18.76 -5.78
N LEU A 193 -0.56 -17.62 -5.93
CA LEU A 193 -1.81 -17.28 -5.25
C LEU A 193 -3.00 -18.06 -5.81
N ASP A 194 -3.94 -18.41 -4.93
CA ASP A 194 -5.30 -18.86 -5.29
C ASP A 194 -6.24 -17.67 -5.52
N ALA A 195 -6.07 -16.58 -4.75
CA ALA A 195 -6.87 -15.37 -4.90
C ALA A 195 -6.06 -14.09 -4.60
N LEU A 196 -6.40 -13.01 -5.31
CA LEU A 196 -5.78 -11.70 -5.22
C LEU A 196 -6.83 -10.58 -5.17
N VAL A 197 -6.67 -9.65 -4.23
CA VAL A 197 -7.40 -8.38 -4.24
C VAL A 197 -6.47 -7.25 -4.64
N LEU A 198 -6.87 -6.48 -5.64
CA LEU A 198 -6.17 -5.28 -6.09
C LEU A 198 -6.88 -4.04 -5.55
N ASP A 199 -6.18 -3.24 -4.78
CA ASP A 199 -6.63 -1.93 -4.29
C ASP A 199 -6.09 -0.86 -5.24
N VAL A 200 -6.91 -0.48 -6.22
CA VAL A 200 -6.53 0.47 -7.27
C VAL A 200 -6.99 1.86 -6.86
N LYS A 201 -6.01 2.71 -6.57
CA LYS A 201 -6.24 4.04 -6.07
C LYS A 201 -6.35 5.06 -7.20
N PHE A 202 -7.24 6.05 -7.01
CA PHE A 202 -7.36 7.22 -7.87
C PHE A 202 -7.41 8.50 -7.02
N GLY A 203 -7.07 9.63 -7.61
CA GLY A 203 -7.08 10.93 -6.94
C GLY A 203 -5.72 11.64 -6.98
N CYS A 204 -5.63 12.78 -6.33
CA CYS A 204 -4.46 13.67 -6.42
C CYS A 204 -3.13 13.03 -5.96
N ALA A 205 -3.19 12.04 -5.06
CA ALA A 205 -2.02 11.35 -4.53
C ALA A 205 -1.88 9.90 -5.05
N ALA A 206 -2.54 9.56 -6.16
CA ALA A 206 -2.44 8.27 -6.82
C ALA A 206 -1.76 8.37 -8.19
N PHE A 207 -1.25 7.24 -8.72
CA PHE A 207 -0.75 7.18 -10.10
C PHE A 207 -1.86 7.44 -11.13
N MET A 208 -3.06 6.90 -10.87
CA MET A 208 -4.25 7.18 -11.68
C MET A 208 -4.99 8.37 -11.07
N GLN A 209 -4.95 9.52 -11.73
CA GLN A 209 -5.58 10.72 -11.20
C GLN A 209 -7.10 10.70 -11.34
N THR A 210 -7.60 10.01 -12.38
CA THR A 210 -9.04 9.91 -12.63
C THR A 210 -9.57 8.52 -12.27
N LYS A 211 -10.85 8.47 -11.88
CA LYS A 211 -11.57 7.23 -11.61
C LYS A 211 -11.68 6.34 -12.86
N GLU A 212 -11.79 6.95 -14.03
CA GLU A 212 -11.86 6.29 -15.32
C GLU A 212 -10.58 5.54 -15.64
N ASP A 213 -9.41 6.15 -15.45
CA ASP A 213 -8.12 5.51 -15.71
C ASP A 213 -7.80 4.43 -14.70
N ALA A 214 -8.15 4.66 -13.41
CA ALA A 214 -8.07 3.62 -12.40
C ALA A 214 -8.96 2.41 -12.74
N ARG A 215 -10.16 2.65 -13.27
CA ARG A 215 -11.06 1.57 -13.74
C ARG A 215 -10.49 0.81 -14.94
N LYS A 216 -9.85 1.50 -15.89
CA LYS A 216 -9.16 0.85 -17.02
C LYS A 216 -8.02 -0.04 -16.52
N LEU A 217 -7.17 0.47 -15.62
CA LEU A 217 -6.08 -0.29 -15.01
C LEU A 217 -6.61 -1.50 -14.23
N ALA A 218 -7.63 -1.31 -13.39
CA ALA A 218 -8.24 -2.38 -12.62
C ALA A 218 -8.81 -3.49 -13.52
N LYS A 219 -9.53 -3.13 -14.59
CA LYS A 219 -10.04 -4.11 -15.57
C LYS A 219 -8.92 -4.90 -16.24
N ALA A 220 -7.84 -4.22 -16.66
CA ALA A 220 -6.71 -4.88 -17.29
C ALA A 220 -6.04 -5.88 -16.33
N MET A 221 -5.81 -5.50 -15.08
CA MET A 221 -5.20 -6.37 -14.08
C MET A 221 -6.11 -7.55 -13.67
N VAL A 222 -7.43 -7.32 -13.51
CA VAL A 222 -8.40 -8.37 -13.18
C VAL A 222 -8.48 -9.39 -14.32
N ALA A 223 -8.61 -8.93 -15.57
CA ALA A 223 -8.67 -9.81 -16.72
C ALA A 223 -7.41 -10.69 -16.85
N LEU A 224 -6.23 -10.07 -16.76
CA LEU A 224 -4.97 -10.80 -16.86
C LEU A 224 -4.73 -11.75 -15.68
N GLY A 225 -5.05 -11.35 -14.46
CA GLY A 225 -4.93 -12.22 -13.28
C GLY A 225 -5.80 -13.46 -13.38
N ASN A 226 -7.05 -13.30 -13.80
CA ASN A 226 -7.99 -14.40 -14.02
C ASN A 226 -7.55 -15.29 -15.20
N GLU A 227 -7.07 -14.72 -16.31
CA GLU A 227 -6.50 -15.46 -17.45
C GLU A 227 -5.31 -16.34 -17.02
N CYS A 228 -4.50 -15.84 -16.09
CA CYS A 228 -3.36 -16.56 -15.51
C CYS A 228 -3.74 -17.55 -14.38
N GLY A 229 -5.02 -17.74 -14.10
CA GLY A 229 -5.54 -18.73 -13.14
C GLY A 229 -5.57 -18.28 -11.69
N VAL A 230 -5.35 -17.00 -11.41
CA VAL A 230 -5.49 -16.40 -10.07
C VAL A 230 -6.82 -15.68 -9.97
N ASN A 231 -7.74 -16.13 -9.08
CA ASN A 231 -9.02 -15.46 -8.89
C ASN A 231 -8.79 -14.03 -8.40
N THR A 232 -8.87 -13.07 -9.31
CA THR A 232 -8.47 -11.68 -9.10
C THR A 232 -9.68 -10.76 -9.10
N HIS A 233 -9.84 -9.99 -8.03
CA HIS A 233 -10.81 -8.90 -7.92
C HIS A 233 -10.07 -7.57 -7.72
N ALA A 234 -10.74 -6.45 -8.04
CA ALA A 234 -10.22 -5.12 -7.74
C ALA A 234 -11.29 -4.25 -7.05
N ILE A 235 -10.81 -3.39 -6.16
CA ILE A 235 -11.58 -2.30 -5.56
C ILE A 235 -10.97 -0.97 -6.01
N LEU A 236 -11.83 0.00 -6.29
CA LEU A 236 -11.40 1.37 -6.60
C LEU A 236 -11.54 2.24 -5.36
N THR A 237 -10.44 2.81 -4.89
CA THR A 237 -10.41 3.61 -3.65
C THR A 237 -9.93 5.03 -3.90
N ASP A 238 -10.56 5.99 -3.21
CA ASP A 238 -10.17 7.40 -3.26
C ASP A 238 -8.85 7.66 -2.51
N MET A 239 -7.99 8.50 -3.11
CA MET A 239 -6.72 8.95 -2.55
C MET A 239 -6.56 10.48 -2.67
N ASN A 240 -7.66 11.22 -2.61
CA ASN A 240 -7.63 12.67 -2.46
C ASN A 240 -7.35 13.08 -1.00
N THR A 241 -7.69 12.20 -0.06
CA THR A 241 -7.41 12.33 1.37
C THR A 241 -6.49 11.20 1.83
N PRO A 242 -5.51 11.44 2.72
CA PRO A 242 -4.67 10.37 3.29
C PRO A 242 -5.52 9.29 3.95
N LEU A 243 -5.16 8.01 3.80
CA LEU A 243 -5.84 6.90 4.46
C LEU A 243 -5.42 6.81 5.93
N GLY A 244 -6.41 6.69 6.82
CA GLY A 244 -6.18 6.78 8.27
C GLY A 244 -5.85 8.20 8.71
N ARG A 245 -5.37 8.33 9.93
CA ARG A 245 -5.05 9.61 10.56
C ARG A 245 -3.56 9.86 10.71
N ALA A 246 -2.72 8.94 10.22
CA ALA A 246 -1.28 9.06 10.24
C ALA A 246 -0.68 8.80 8.86
N ALA A 247 0.36 9.56 8.53
CA ALA A 247 1.20 9.32 7.37
C ALA A 247 2.67 9.60 7.75
N GLY A 248 3.54 8.66 7.42
CA GLY A 248 4.94 8.58 7.89
C GLY A 248 5.24 7.19 8.41
N ASN A 249 6.46 6.69 8.23
CA ASN A 249 6.76 5.27 8.36
C ASN A 249 6.36 4.69 9.74
N TRP A 250 6.94 5.18 10.83
CA TRP A 250 6.65 4.70 12.17
C TRP A 250 5.22 5.04 12.61
N LEU A 251 4.73 6.22 12.28
CA LEU A 251 3.38 6.67 12.65
C LEU A 251 2.31 5.77 12.04
N GLU A 252 2.54 5.30 10.81
CA GLU A 252 1.66 4.34 10.16
C GLU A 252 1.73 2.93 10.78
N VAL A 253 2.89 2.51 11.28
CA VAL A 253 3.01 1.27 12.08
C VAL A 253 2.20 1.39 13.36
N LYS A 254 2.30 2.52 14.09
CA LYS A 254 1.49 2.78 15.30
C LYS A 254 -0.01 2.67 15.02
N GLU A 255 -0.47 3.32 13.96
CA GLU A 255 -1.90 3.28 13.58
C GLU A 255 -2.34 1.89 13.13
N SER A 256 -1.46 1.14 12.44
CA SER A 256 -1.74 -0.26 12.07
C SER A 256 -1.89 -1.17 13.27
N VAL A 257 -1.07 -1.00 14.30
CA VAL A 257 -1.19 -1.73 15.56
C VAL A 257 -2.48 -1.35 16.28
N ALA A 258 -2.83 -0.06 16.32
CA ALA A 258 -4.09 0.38 16.91
C ALA A 258 -5.32 -0.22 16.19
N CYS A 259 -5.24 -0.37 14.86
CA CYS A 259 -6.29 -1.05 14.07
C CYS A 259 -6.46 -2.54 14.45
N LEU A 260 -5.41 -3.19 14.94
CA LEU A 260 -5.43 -4.60 15.37
C LEU A 260 -5.89 -4.79 16.83
N GLU A 261 -5.93 -3.73 17.61
CA GLU A 261 -6.38 -3.80 19.00
C GLU A 261 -7.92 -3.93 19.06
N PRO A 262 -8.45 -4.81 19.95
CA PRO A 262 -9.90 -4.91 20.16
C PRO A 262 -10.49 -3.55 20.58
N ILE A 263 -11.66 -3.21 20.06
CA ILE A 263 -12.32 -1.93 20.29
C ILE A 263 -12.47 -1.60 21.80
N SER A 264 -12.63 -2.60 22.67
CA SER A 264 -12.69 -2.43 24.11
C SER A 264 -11.38 -1.96 24.75
N CYS A 265 -10.22 -2.29 24.14
CA CYS A 265 -8.90 -1.88 24.63
C CYS A 265 -8.52 -0.48 24.14
N SER A 266 -8.90 -0.10 22.92
CA SER A 266 -8.64 1.24 22.38
C SER A 266 -9.33 2.32 23.23
N ARG A 267 -10.58 2.09 23.65
CA ARG A 267 -11.30 3.01 24.55
C ARG A 267 -10.63 3.19 25.92
N ARG A 268 -9.97 2.17 26.48
CA ARG A 268 -9.25 2.28 27.76
C ARG A 268 -7.93 3.06 27.63
N ARG A 269 -7.26 3.00 26.49
CA ARG A 269 -6.00 3.75 26.25
C ARG A 269 -6.27 5.24 26.00
N GLU A 270 -7.33 5.59 25.27
CA GLU A 270 -7.75 6.99 25.10
C GLU A 270 -8.15 7.63 26.45
N SER A 271 -8.72 6.85 27.39
CA SER A 271 -9.05 7.32 28.73
C SER A 271 -7.86 7.35 29.71
N ALA A 272 -6.77 6.64 29.43
CA ALA A 272 -5.57 6.60 30.28
C ALA A 272 -4.54 7.70 29.95
N HIS A 273 -4.61 8.30 28.77
CA HIS A 273 -3.85 9.49 28.39
C HIS A 273 -4.76 10.69 28.58
N SER A 274 -4.94 11.09 29.86
CA SER A 274 -5.75 12.22 30.27
C SER A 274 -5.27 13.51 29.63
N PHE A 275 -5.98 13.93 28.57
CA PHE A 275 -6.03 15.33 28.17
C PHE A 275 -6.84 16.12 29.20
N PRO A 276 -6.52 17.40 29.46
CA PRO A 276 -7.31 18.22 30.33
C PRO A 276 -8.75 18.28 29.83
N LYS A 277 -9.69 18.07 30.75
CA LYS A 277 -11.13 18.11 30.51
C LYS A 277 -11.55 19.47 29.95
N SER A 278 -11.60 19.63 28.65
CA SER A 278 -12.36 20.68 28.00
C SER A 278 -13.56 20.07 27.32
N ARG A 279 -14.69 20.24 27.92
CA ARG A 279 -16.08 20.04 27.48
C ARG A 279 -16.38 18.84 26.58
N GLN A 280 -17.17 17.95 27.16
CA GLN A 280 -17.88 16.85 26.53
C GLN A 280 -18.44 17.28 25.15
N ARG A 281 -18.02 16.62 24.07
CA ARG A 281 -18.78 16.57 22.82
C ARG A 281 -20.13 15.96 23.15
N GLY A 282 -21.22 16.64 22.85
CA GLY A 282 -22.57 16.11 23.00
C GLY A 282 -22.74 14.75 22.29
N PRO A 283 -23.67 13.87 22.76
CA PRO A 283 -23.86 12.57 22.18
C PRO A 283 -24.56 12.69 20.82
N THR A 284 -23.80 12.84 19.75
CA THR A 284 -24.27 12.42 18.45
C THR A 284 -23.96 10.94 18.34
N SER A 285 -25.01 10.12 18.37
CA SER A 285 -25.15 8.69 18.11
C SER A 285 -23.79 7.92 18.08
N ALA A 286 -23.45 7.29 19.20
CA ALA A 286 -22.34 6.36 19.30
C ALA A 286 -22.67 5.03 18.62
N ALA A 287 -22.89 5.01 17.33
CA ALA A 287 -22.56 3.90 16.48
C ALA A 287 -21.04 3.95 16.34
N THR A 288 -20.35 2.87 16.64
CA THR A 288 -18.92 2.66 16.45
C THR A 288 -18.58 2.93 14.98
N GLU A 289 -18.22 4.16 14.61
CA GLU A 289 -17.76 4.47 13.26
C GLU A 289 -16.43 3.77 13.05
N ILE A 290 -16.48 2.72 12.23
CA ILE A 290 -15.31 2.04 11.71
C ILE A 290 -14.54 3.10 10.91
N ASN A 291 -13.29 3.40 11.30
CA ASN A 291 -12.47 4.36 10.58
C ASN A 291 -12.15 3.86 9.15
N ASP A 292 -11.75 4.75 8.28
CA ASP A 292 -11.47 4.46 6.86
C ASP A 292 -10.41 3.36 6.65
N LEU A 293 -9.39 3.28 7.49
CA LEU A 293 -8.39 2.21 7.46
C LEU A 293 -9.03 0.84 7.78
N SER A 294 -9.76 0.73 8.88
CA SER A 294 -10.43 -0.51 9.26
C SER A 294 -11.49 -0.92 8.24
N LEU A 295 -12.21 0.06 7.67
CA LEU A 295 -13.17 -0.17 6.59
C LEU A 295 -12.51 -0.89 5.41
N LEU A 296 -11.37 -0.37 4.94
CA LEU A 296 -10.67 -0.93 3.79
C LEU A 296 -10.01 -2.28 4.08
N VAL A 297 -9.47 -2.46 5.29
CA VAL A 297 -8.93 -3.75 5.75
C VAL A 297 -10.02 -4.84 5.76
N LEU A 298 -11.19 -4.53 6.31
CA LEU A 298 -12.32 -5.47 6.38
C LEU A 298 -12.88 -5.78 4.99
N ASP A 299 -12.92 -4.78 4.10
CA ASP A 299 -13.42 -4.97 2.73
C ASP A 299 -12.48 -5.87 1.91
N CYS A 300 -11.17 -5.63 1.99
CA CYS A 300 -10.17 -6.52 1.37
C CYS A 300 -10.29 -7.96 1.88
N ALA A 301 -10.40 -8.15 3.20
CA ALA A 301 -10.58 -9.48 3.80
C ALA A 301 -11.89 -10.15 3.36
N ALA A 302 -12.98 -9.38 3.28
CA ALA A 302 -14.27 -9.87 2.83
C ALA A 302 -14.25 -10.33 1.37
N HIS A 303 -13.59 -9.59 0.49
CA HIS A 303 -13.39 -10.01 -0.90
C HIS A 303 -12.64 -11.33 -1.01
N LEU A 304 -11.55 -11.52 -0.27
CA LEU A 304 -10.78 -12.77 -0.26
C LEU A 304 -11.58 -13.95 0.32
N LEU A 305 -12.43 -13.70 1.32
CA LEU A 305 -13.34 -14.74 1.85
C LEU A 305 -14.37 -15.19 0.80
N ILE A 306 -14.87 -14.26 -0.02
CA ILE A 306 -15.80 -14.58 -1.12
C ILE A 306 -15.07 -15.31 -2.25
N GLN A 307 -13.93 -14.80 -2.72
CA GLN A 307 -13.14 -15.38 -3.80
C GLN A 307 -12.76 -16.84 -3.52
N THR A 308 -12.47 -17.15 -2.26
CA THR A 308 -12.08 -18.48 -1.81
C THR A 308 -13.26 -19.35 -1.29
N ARG A 309 -14.50 -18.88 -1.47
CA ARG A 309 -15.73 -19.57 -1.04
C ARG A 309 -15.79 -19.88 0.46
N LYS A 310 -15.07 -19.09 1.28
CA LYS A 310 -15.12 -19.19 2.74
C LYS A 310 -16.30 -18.43 3.35
N ALA A 311 -17.02 -17.63 2.55
CA ALA A 311 -18.27 -16.97 2.93
C ALA A 311 -19.22 -16.93 1.72
N GLY A 312 -20.53 -17.00 1.98
CA GLY A 312 -21.57 -17.04 0.94
C GLY A 312 -22.04 -15.65 0.48
N SER A 313 -21.77 -14.59 1.24
CA SER A 313 -22.15 -13.22 0.90
C SER A 313 -21.14 -12.22 1.43
N LEU A 314 -21.09 -11.03 0.82
CA LEU A 314 -20.16 -9.96 1.25
C LEU A 314 -20.48 -9.50 2.69
N VAL A 315 -21.75 -9.45 3.06
CA VAL A 315 -22.19 -9.11 4.43
C VAL A 315 -21.67 -10.11 5.44
N ALA A 316 -21.86 -11.42 5.17
CA ALA A 316 -21.36 -12.50 6.06
C ALA A 316 -19.83 -12.51 6.11
N ALA A 317 -19.15 -12.27 4.97
CA ALA A 317 -17.70 -12.17 4.90
C ALA A 317 -17.15 -11.02 5.76
N ARG A 318 -17.76 -9.84 5.63
CA ARG A 318 -17.39 -8.66 6.41
C ARG A 318 -17.59 -8.86 7.89
N LYS A 319 -18.76 -9.39 8.30
CA LYS A 319 -19.03 -9.72 9.69
C LYS A 319 -17.99 -10.69 10.26
N ARG A 320 -17.65 -11.75 9.51
CA ARG A 320 -16.61 -12.72 9.92
C ARG A 320 -15.24 -12.07 10.07
N ALA A 321 -14.85 -11.17 9.15
CA ALA A 321 -13.60 -10.44 9.23
C ALA A 321 -13.58 -9.49 10.45
N GLU A 322 -14.68 -8.80 10.71
CA GLU A 322 -14.85 -7.89 11.86
C GLU A 322 -14.78 -8.66 13.19
N ASP A 323 -15.49 -9.78 13.32
CA ASP A 323 -15.46 -10.62 14.52
C ASP A 323 -14.02 -11.14 14.78
N CYS A 324 -13.32 -11.53 13.71
CA CYS A 324 -11.92 -11.96 13.81
C CYS A 324 -11.02 -10.80 14.25
N LEU A 325 -11.15 -9.61 13.66
CA LEU A 325 -10.37 -8.43 14.01
C LEU A 325 -10.56 -8.07 15.50
N ASN A 326 -11.81 -8.06 15.97
CA ASN A 326 -12.17 -7.72 17.34
C ASN A 326 -11.81 -8.80 18.38
N SER A 327 -11.43 -10.02 17.95
CA SER A 327 -11.03 -11.12 18.86
C SER A 327 -9.66 -10.91 19.51
N GLY A 328 -8.86 -9.96 19.02
CA GLY A 328 -7.47 -9.74 19.42
C GLY A 328 -6.50 -10.81 18.88
N ALA A 329 -7.00 -11.83 18.16
CA ALA A 329 -6.13 -12.82 17.53
C ALA A 329 -5.20 -12.23 16.46
N PRO A 330 -5.65 -11.30 15.58
CA PRO A 330 -4.78 -10.67 14.61
C PRO A 330 -3.66 -9.85 15.25
N ARG A 331 -3.90 -9.22 16.42
CA ARG A 331 -2.84 -8.51 17.15
C ARG A 331 -1.75 -9.47 17.65
N ARG A 332 -2.13 -10.61 18.21
CA ARG A 332 -1.15 -11.66 18.60
C ARG A 332 -0.43 -12.24 17.38
N LYS A 333 -1.14 -12.44 16.28
CA LYS A 333 -0.56 -12.93 15.02
C LYS A 333 0.45 -11.95 14.42
N TRP A 334 0.20 -10.65 14.56
CA TRP A 334 1.18 -9.61 14.22
C TRP A 334 2.48 -9.80 14.99
N ASP A 335 2.41 -9.99 16.33
CA ASP A 335 3.61 -10.20 17.15
C ASP A 335 4.36 -11.49 16.76
N GLU A 336 3.62 -12.58 16.47
CA GLU A 336 4.23 -13.82 15.95
C GLU A 336 4.97 -13.58 14.63
N MET A 337 4.39 -12.80 13.72
CA MET A 337 5.02 -12.45 12.44
C MET A 337 6.27 -11.60 12.68
N LEU A 338 6.21 -10.60 13.56
CA LEU A 338 7.35 -9.76 13.89
C LEU A 338 8.54 -10.60 14.42
N VAL A 339 8.28 -11.49 15.38
CA VAL A 339 9.31 -12.38 15.93
C VAL A 339 9.90 -13.28 14.86
N ALA A 340 9.04 -13.88 14.01
CA ALA A 340 9.49 -14.77 12.95
C ALA A 340 10.41 -14.06 11.93
N GLN A 341 10.27 -12.74 11.79
CA GLN A 341 11.10 -11.88 10.93
C GLN A 341 12.22 -11.15 11.69
N GLY A 342 12.49 -11.53 12.93
CA GLY A 342 13.66 -11.09 13.69
C GLY A 342 13.50 -9.80 14.47
N ALA A 343 12.28 -9.28 14.61
CA ALA A 343 12.02 -8.08 15.40
C ALA A 343 12.32 -8.30 16.88
N ASP A 344 12.89 -7.30 17.52
CA ASP A 344 12.97 -7.19 18.97
C ASP A 344 11.65 -6.67 19.54
N LEU A 345 10.79 -7.57 20.03
CA LEU A 345 9.49 -7.19 20.61
C LEU A 345 9.62 -6.28 21.84
N GLY A 346 10.70 -6.41 22.62
CA GLY A 346 10.93 -5.57 23.79
C GLY A 346 11.17 -4.12 23.36
N ALA A 347 12.10 -3.91 22.41
CA ALA A 347 12.38 -2.60 21.83
C ALA A 347 11.16 -2.05 21.06
N PHE A 348 10.46 -2.90 20.29
CA PHE A 348 9.24 -2.52 19.58
C PHE A 348 8.16 -1.99 20.54
N ASN A 349 7.84 -2.74 21.61
CA ASN A 349 6.82 -2.33 22.57
C ASN A 349 7.22 -1.07 23.34
N LYS A 350 8.52 -0.90 23.69
CA LYS A 350 9.02 0.34 24.28
C LYS A 350 8.80 1.53 23.33
N LYS A 351 9.19 1.39 22.06
CA LYS A 351 8.98 2.43 21.03
C LYS A 351 7.50 2.71 20.79
N LEU A 352 6.66 1.68 20.77
CA LEU A 352 5.21 1.78 20.58
C LEU A 352 4.52 2.55 21.73
N ALA A 353 5.00 2.40 22.96
CA ALA A 353 4.46 3.07 24.13
C ALA A 353 4.76 4.57 24.18
N LEU A 354 5.74 5.06 23.41
CA LEU A 354 6.03 6.50 23.33
C LEU A 354 4.94 7.22 22.56
N ASP A 355 4.47 8.35 23.04
CA ASP A 355 3.55 9.20 22.30
C ASP A 355 4.22 9.69 21.01
N THR A 356 5.43 10.18 21.11
CA THR A 356 6.23 10.67 19.97
C THR A 356 7.64 10.08 20.00
N THR A 357 8.22 9.88 18.80
CA THR A 357 9.61 9.42 18.62
C THR A 357 10.48 10.47 17.92
N ALA A 358 9.84 11.45 17.27
CA ALA A 358 10.55 12.59 16.66
C ALA A 358 11.00 13.57 17.72
N PRO A 359 12.17 14.23 17.55
CA PRO A 359 12.69 15.23 18.49
C PRO A 359 11.76 16.45 18.66
N VAL A 360 11.07 16.85 17.59
CA VAL A 360 10.18 18.01 17.57
C VAL A 360 8.81 17.60 17.06
N VAL A 361 7.77 17.95 17.84
CA VAL A 361 6.38 17.75 17.43
C VAL A 361 5.63 19.06 17.64
N LEU A 362 5.03 19.58 16.57
CA LEU A 362 4.26 20.81 16.58
C LEU A 362 2.86 20.59 16.02
N GLU A 363 1.89 21.30 16.56
CA GLU A 363 0.49 21.24 16.13
C GLU A 363 0.19 22.25 15.01
N ILE A 364 -0.65 21.84 14.08
CA ILE A 364 -1.36 22.73 13.16
C ILE A 364 -2.76 22.94 13.71
N LYS A 365 -3.15 24.20 13.87
CA LYS A 365 -4.46 24.58 14.42
C LYS A 365 -5.33 25.23 13.35
N ALA A 366 -6.64 25.06 13.48
CA ALA A 366 -7.64 25.66 12.63
C ALA A 366 -7.64 27.20 12.82
N ASP A 367 -7.62 27.94 11.72
CA ASP A 367 -7.66 29.40 11.74
C ASP A 367 -9.09 29.94 11.97
N CYS A 368 -10.12 29.12 11.67
CA CYS A 368 -11.54 29.43 11.90
C CYS A 368 -12.31 28.18 12.31
N SER A 369 -13.53 28.37 12.84
CA SER A 369 -14.47 27.28 13.10
C SER A 369 -15.23 26.92 11.83
N GLY A 370 -15.51 25.61 11.64
CA GLY A 370 -16.25 25.10 10.48
C GLY A 370 -16.10 23.59 10.32
N TYR A 371 -16.32 23.11 9.12
CA TYR A 371 -16.12 21.72 8.74
C TYR A 371 -14.88 21.60 7.86
N VAL A 372 -14.03 20.65 8.15
CA VAL A 372 -12.93 20.29 7.23
C VAL A 372 -13.55 19.84 5.92
N SER A 373 -13.33 20.58 4.85
CA SER A 373 -13.83 20.24 3.51
C SER A 373 -12.79 19.51 2.67
N LYS A 374 -11.50 19.69 2.99
CA LYS A 374 -10.39 19.06 2.29
C LYS A 374 -9.23 18.76 3.24
N CYS A 375 -8.56 17.64 2.99
CA CYS A 375 -7.23 17.31 3.52
C CYS A 375 -6.44 16.71 2.35
N ASP A 376 -5.59 17.51 1.71
CA ASP A 376 -4.91 17.16 0.45
C ASP A 376 -3.82 16.12 0.66
N ALA A 377 -4.09 14.90 0.17
CA ALA A 377 -3.17 13.77 0.33
C ALA A 377 -1.84 14.00 -0.38
N ARG A 378 -1.84 14.64 -1.57
CA ARG A 378 -0.62 14.88 -2.33
C ARG A 378 0.33 15.80 -1.57
N LEU A 379 -0.19 16.92 -1.07
CA LEU A 379 0.60 17.88 -0.32
C LEU A 379 1.13 17.28 0.99
N VAL A 380 0.31 16.47 1.68
CA VAL A 380 0.75 15.71 2.87
C VAL A 380 1.92 14.79 2.50
N GLY A 381 1.81 14.04 1.41
CA GLY A 381 2.88 13.14 0.96
C GLY A 381 4.17 13.87 0.57
N GLU A 382 4.06 15.00 -0.14
CA GLU A 382 5.21 15.84 -0.51
C GLU A 382 5.95 16.35 0.72
N VAL A 383 5.21 16.85 1.71
CA VAL A 383 5.79 17.36 2.95
C VAL A 383 6.49 16.25 3.74
N ILE A 384 5.89 15.05 3.85
CA ILE A 384 6.52 13.91 4.54
C ILE A 384 7.81 13.50 3.83
N ARG A 385 7.81 13.44 2.49
CA ARG A 385 9.02 13.17 1.71
C ARG A 385 10.11 14.19 2.03
N ASP A 386 9.78 15.47 2.03
CA ASP A 386 10.73 16.57 2.23
C ASP A 386 11.22 16.67 3.69
N LEU A 387 10.44 16.17 4.66
CA LEU A 387 10.90 15.93 6.04
C LEU A 387 11.92 14.79 6.15
N GLY A 388 12.15 14.03 5.07
CA GLY A 388 13.04 12.86 5.06
C GLY A 388 12.31 11.52 5.29
N GLY A 389 10.99 11.50 5.36
CA GLY A 389 10.20 10.27 5.50
C GLY A 389 10.02 9.48 4.19
N GLY A 390 10.40 10.05 3.06
CA GLY A 390 10.37 9.43 1.73
C GLY A 390 11.70 9.56 0.99
N ARG A 391 11.82 8.92 -0.20
CA ARG A 391 13.03 8.97 -1.03
C ARG A 391 12.91 10.05 -2.10
N LEU A 392 13.92 10.91 -2.18
CA LEU A 392 14.16 11.80 -3.32
C LEU A 392 15.02 11.09 -4.38
N THR A 393 15.99 10.28 -3.92
CA THR A 393 16.86 9.44 -4.75
C THR A 393 16.94 8.03 -4.16
N LYS A 394 17.51 7.08 -4.88
CA LYS A 394 17.69 5.69 -4.38
C LYS A 394 18.59 5.63 -3.15
N GLU A 395 19.53 6.56 -3.05
CA GLU A 395 20.53 6.66 -1.97
C GLU A 395 20.01 7.40 -0.75
N SER A 396 18.81 8.01 -0.81
CA SER A 396 18.22 8.76 0.29
C SER A 396 18.10 7.89 1.55
N VAL A 397 18.66 8.38 2.66
CA VAL A 397 18.47 7.78 3.98
C VAL A 397 17.11 8.21 4.51
N ILE A 398 16.27 7.23 4.87
CA ILE A 398 14.92 7.48 5.39
C ILE A 398 14.97 7.77 6.88
N ASN A 399 14.35 8.87 7.28
CA ASN A 399 14.01 9.11 8.68
C ASN A 399 12.63 8.52 8.98
N TYR A 400 12.60 7.45 9.75
CA TYR A 400 11.37 6.72 10.03
C TYR A 400 10.44 7.42 11.04
N ASP A 401 10.93 8.38 11.80
CA ASP A 401 10.20 9.00 12.92
C ASP A 401 9.49 10.30 12.54
N VAL A 402 9.70 10.78 11.30
CA VAL A 402 9.03 11.98 10.78
C VAL A 402 7.71 11.66 10.09
N GLY A 403 6.82 12.65 10.03
CA GLY A 403 5.52 12.52 9.38
C GLY A 403 4.45 13.40 10.01
N VAL A 404 3.21 12.98 9.85
CA VAL A 404 2.04 13.64 10.46
C VAL A 404 1.14 12.60 11.11
N ASP A 405 0.49 12.96 12.22
CA ASP A 405 -0.55 12.16 12.84
C ASP A 405 -1.74 13.01 13.31
N GLN A 406 -2.78 12.34 13.80
CA GLN A 406 -4.03 12.95 14.26
C GLN A 406 -4.68 13.86 13.19
N LEU A 407 -4.52 13.52 11.92
CA LEU A 407 -5.11 14.25 10.79
C LEU A 407 -6.63 14.39 10.96
N ALA A 408 -7.12 15.63 10.95
CA ALA A 408 -8.53 15.93 10.81
C ALA A 408 -9.04 15.52 9.43
N LYS A 409 -10.22 14.94 9.37
CA LYS A 409 -10.79 14.38 8.15
C LYS A 409 -11.89 15.27 7.56
N PRO A 410 -12.06 15.25 6.22
CA PRO A 410 -13.23 15.88 5.61
C PRO A 410 -14.53 15.42 6.27
N GLY A 411 -15.43 16.38 6.54
CA GLY A 411 -16.68 16.18 7.26
C GLY A 411 -16.61 16.41 8.77
N GLU A 412 -15.42 16.41 9.38
CA GLU A 412 -15.27 16.72 10.79
C GLU A 412 -15.45 18.22 11.06
N ARG A 413 -16.18 18.54 12.13
CA ARG A 413 -16.32 19.91 12.62
C ARG A 413 -15.14 20.24 13.51
N VAL A 414 -14.54 21.40 13.30
CA VAL A 414 -13.45 21.94 14.10
C VAL A 414 -13.80 23.34 14.58
N GLU A 415 -13.35 23.67 15.79
CA GLU A 415 -13.44 25.03 16.32
C GLU A 415 -12.13 25.79 16.04
N LYS A 416 -12.20 27.13 16.05
CA LYS A 416 -11.00 27.98 15.92
C LYS A 416 -9.97 27.59 16.98
N SER A 417 -8.72 27.44 16.59
CA SER A 417 -7.59 26.96 17.38
C SER A 417 -7.64 25.47 17.79
N GLU A 418 -8.62 24.70 17.32
CA GLU A 418 -8.60 23.24 17.48
C GLU A 418 -7.55 22.62 16.54
N MET A 419 -6.95 21.51 16.98
CA MET A 419 -5.87 20.85 16.26
C MET A 419 -6.37 20.16 14.98
N LEU A 420 -5.70 20.42 13.86
CA LEU A 420 -5.91 19.74 12.57
C LEU A 420 -4.98 18.54 12.37
N CYS A 421 -3.74 18.65 12.86
CA CYS A 421 -2.79 17.52 12.91
C CYS A 421 -1.56 17.90 13.74
N ARG A 422 -0.72 16.88 14.02
CA ARG A 422 0.64 17.08 14.56
C ARG A 422 1.65 16.80 13.46
N VAL A 423 2.71 17.60 13.43
CA VAL A 423 3.87 17.44 12.53
C VAL A 423 5.05 16.95 13.35
N HIS A 424 5.62 15.82 12.96
CA HIS A 424 6.80 15.19 13.56
C HIS A 424 8.01 15.47 12.69
N ALA A 425 9.03 16.14 13.22
CA ALA A 425 10.20 16.60 12.49
C ALA A 425 11.50 16.41 13.27
N THR A 426 12.63 16.52 12.60
CA THR A 426 13.96 16.40 13.21
C THR A 426 14.33 17.63 14.03
N ASP A 427 13.90 18.81 13.57
CA ASP A 427 14.19 20.10 14.22
C ASP A 427 13.05 21.12 14.02
N SER A 428 13.14 22.23 14.76
CA SER A 428 12.11 23.27 14.73
C SER A 428 12.02 24.03 13.41
N ALA A 429 13.09 24.14 12.65
CA ALA A 429 13.08 24.84 11.36
C ALA A 429 12.32 24.00 10.32
N GLN A 430 12.62 22.69 10.24
CA GLN A 430 11.88 21.76 9.39
C GLN A 430 10.39 21.70 9.78
N ALA A 431 10.08 21.61 11.08
CA ALA A 431 8.70 21.61 11.56
C ALA A 431 7.93 22.86 11.13
N LYS A 432 8.50 24.06 11.29
CA LYS A 432 7.88 25.33 10.87
C LYS A 432 7.67 25.39 9.35
N GLY A 433 8.66 24.97 8.57
CA GLY A 433 8.55 24.91 7.10
C GLY A 433 7.44 23.93 6.64
N ALA A 434 7.36 22.76 7.28
CA ALA A 434 6.31 21.78 7.03
C ALA A 434 4.91 22.33 7.39
N ILE A 435 4.78 22.99 8.54
CA ILE A 435 3.52 23.60 8.99
C ILE A 435 3.04 24.67 7.99
N ALA A 436 3.94 25.53 7.50
CA ALA A 436 3.58 26.58 6.55
C ALA A 436 2.96 26.01 5.28
N ARG A 437 3.51 24.87 4.78
CA ARG A 437 2.96 24.16 3.62
C ARG A 437 1.69 23.39 3.95
N LEU A 438 1.67 22.63 5.05
CA LEU A 438 0.53 21.78 5.43
C LEU A 438 -0.72 22.57 5.79
N LYS A 439 -0.61 23.81 6.24
CA LYS A 439 -1.78 24.69 6.41
C LYS A 439 -2.60 24.80 5.13
N THR A 440 -1.97 24.82 3.97
CA THR A 440 -2.67 24.87 2.67
C THR A 440 -3.24 23.51 2.21
N ALA A 441 -2.91 22.43 2.92
CA ALA A 441 -3.52 21.12 2.67
C ALA A 441 -4.96 21.01 3.22
N PHE A 442 -5.31 21.87 4.17
CA PHE A 442 -6.63 21.88 4.80
C PHE A 442 -7.47 23.04 4.29
N GLU A 443 -8.71 22.74 3.98
CA GLU A 443 -9.74 23.75 3.71
C GLU A 443 -10.86 23.57 4.74
N ILE A 444 -11.35 24.69 5.30
CA ILE A 444 -12.45 24.71 6.28
C ILE A 444 -13.61 25.50 5.68
N SER A 445 -14.80 24.89 5.65
CA SER A 445 -16.04 25.47 5.14
C SER A 445 -17.04 25.70 6.28
N SER A 446 -17.89 26.71 6.13
CA SER A 446 -19.02 26.92 7.03
C SER A 446 -20.11 25.84 6.89
N GLN A 447 -20.15 25.15 5.75
CA GLN A 447 -21.11 24.08 5.47
C GLN A 447 -20.41 22.72 5.48
N SER A 448 -21.10 21.69 5.96
CA SER A 448 -20.63 20.31 5.89
C SER A 448 -20.45 19.88 4.43
N PRO A 449 -19.28 19.39 4.03
CA PRO A 449 -19.04 18.93 2.67
C PRO A 449 -19.82 17.65 2.39
N LYS A 450 -20.19 17.45 1.12
CA LYS A 450 -20.67 16.16 0.65
C LYS A 450 -19.48 15.20 0.57
N LEU A 451 -19.49 14.16 1.41
CA LEU A 451 -18.45 13.16 1.43
C LEU A 451 -18.65 12.12 0.32
N GLU A 452 -17.60 11.88 -0.44
CA GLU A 452 -17.56 10.74 -1.34
C GLU A 452 -17.13 9.48 -0.58
N PRO A 453 -17.64 8.30 -0.94
CA PRO A 453 -17.24 7.06 -0.28
C PRO A 453 -15.77 6.73 -0.55
N LEU A 454 -15.07 6.14 0.41
CA LEU A 454 -13.69 5.65 0.21
C LEU A 454 -13.62 4.62 -0.92
N ILE A 455 -14.57 3.69 -0.96
CA ILE A 455 -14.64 2.61 -1.96
C ILE A 455 -15.72 2.95 -2.98
N HIS A 456 -15.33 3.17 -4.23
CA HIS A 456 -16.21 3.62 -5.30
C HIS A 456 -16.74 2.51 -6.19
N ALA A 457 -16.03 1.40 -6.33
CA ALA A 457 -16.44 0.29 -7.15
C ALA A 457 -15.70 -1.01 -6.82
N ASN A 458 -16.36 -2.12 -7.09
CA ASN A 458 -15.80 -3.46 -7.04
C ASN A 458 -15.84 -4.07 -8.44
N LEU A 459 -14.71 -4.64 -8.89
CA LEU A 459 -14.53 -5.28 -10.19
C LEU A 459 -14.18 -6.76 -9.99
N ARG A 460 -14.84 -7.63 -10.76
CA ARG A 460 -14.66 -9.08 -10.67
C ARG A 460 -14.32 -9.66 -12.02
#